data_1dec1d776043de354ce7fc85841c0426
#
_entry.id   1dec1d776043de354ce7fc85841c0426
#
_cell.length_a   1.000
_cell.length_b   1.000
_cell.length_c   1.000
_cell.angle_alpha   90.00
_cell.angle_beta   90.00
_cell.angle_gamma   90.00
#
_symmetry.space_group_name_H-M   'P 1'
#
loop_
_entity.id
_entity.type
_entity.pdbx_description
1 polymer ?
#
loop_
_entity_poly.entity_id
_entity_poly.type
_entity_poly.pdbx_seq_one_letter_code
_entity_poly.pdbx_strand_id
1 'polypeptide(L)'
;SEKINWKDIQFPMSLKGINKFEKNNCSISVNVYGYESSPGYVYPLRISNASDRQVHIDLLLISDGKIQHYCLINSLSRLLSSQTSKNGHQRFFCRRCLNGFCSEASLEKHMEFCKEHDAIKTVLPKPDTILKFINHNRSMRVPFIIHVDFESFIKTNRYLPTQSR
;
A
#
# COMPACT_ATOMS: atom_id res chain seq x y z
N SER A 1 -6.60 -0.50 32.06
CA SER A 1 -6.69 0.22 30.75
C SER A 1 -5.67 1.35 30.77
N GLU A 2 -4.65 1.28 29.92
CA GLU A 2 -3.69 2.35 29.74
C GLU A 2 -4.43 3.61 29.27
N LYS A 3 -4.22 4.72 29.97
CA LYS A 3 -4.80 6.00 29.55
C LYS A 3 -4.00 6.52 28.37
N ILE A 4 -4.70 6.84 27.27
CA ILE A 4 -4.09 7.44 26.08
C ILE A 4 -3.48 8.81 26.43
N ASN A 5 -2.24 9.02 26.04
CA ASN A 5 -1.50 10.25 26.27
C ASN A 5 -1.67 11.23 25.10
N TRP A 6 -2.41 12.31 25.32
CA TRP A 6 -2.70 13.38 24.37
C TRP A 6 -1.81 14.61 24.52
N LYS A 7 -0.71 14.52 25.30
CA LYS A 7 0.15 15.67 25.60
C LYS A 7 0.67 16.31 24.30
N ASP A 8 0.50 17.63 24.21
CA ASP A 8 0.94 18.48 23.09
C ASP A 8 0.41 18.04 21.71
N ILE A 9 -0.72 17.39 21.63
CA ILE A 9 -1.42 17.08 20.40
C ILE A 9 -2.37 18.24 20.06
N GLN A 10 -2.27 18.75 18.83
CA GLN A 10 -3.16 19.79 18.30
C GLN A 10 -4.30 19.16 17.50
N PHE A 11 -5.48 19.72 17.61
CA PHE A 11 -6.67 19.35 16.84
C PHE A 11 -7.12 20.49 15.95
N PRO A 12 -7.58 20.21 14.70
CA PRO A 12 -7.65 18.89 14.06
C PRO A 12 -6.26 18.30 13.81
N MET A 13 -6.13 16.97 14.05
CA MET A 13 -4.84 16.30 13.99
C MET A 13 -4.36 16.15 12.55
N SER A 14 -3.17 16.65 12.26
CA SER A 14 -2.52 16.45 10.95
C SER A 14 -1.80 15.08 10.88
N LEU A 15 -1.45 14.62 9.67
CA LEU A 15 -0.65 13.42 9.48
C LEU A 15 0.69 13.47 10.25
N LYS A 16 1.30 14.66 10.36
CA LYS A 16 2.51 14.87 11.18
C LYS A 16 2.23 14.75 12.67
N GLY A 17 1.05 15.17 13.13
CA GLY A 17 0.62 15.06 14.52
C GLY A 17 0.50 13.60 14.97
N ILE A 18 0.14 12.68 14.07
CA ILE A 18 0.06 11.24 14.38
C ILE A 18 1.43 10.67 14.76
N ASN A 19 2.53 11.18 14.19
CA ASN A 19 3.88 10.76 14.60
C ASN A 19 4.17 11.09 16.07
N LYS A 20 3.70 12.24 16.52
CA LYS A 20 3.83 12.66 17.93
C LYS A 20 2.92 11.82 18.82
N PHE A 21 1.70 11.54 18.38
CA PHE A 21 0.78 10.66 19.10
C PHE A 21 1.38 9.26 19.32
N GLU A 22 1.97 8.66 18.27
CA GLU A 22 2.63 7.35 18.38
C GLU A 22 3.86 7.36 19.33
N LYS A 23 4.59 8.48 19.38
CA LYS A 23 5.71 8.64 20.34
C LYS A 23 5.22 8.71 21.77
N ASN A 24 4.08 9.37 21.99
CA ASN A 24 3.47 9.48 23.33
C ASN A 24 2.82 8.17 23.77
N ASN A 25 2.44 7.29 22.80
CA ASN A 25 1.72 6.04 23.05
C ASN A 25 2.44 4.88 22.35
N CYS A 26 3.53 4.39 22.96
CA CYS A 26 4.42 3.39 22.36
C CYS A 26 3.77 2.03 22.11
N SER A 27 2.62 1.73 22.71
CA SER A 27 1.84 0.50 22.47
C SER A 27 0.94 0.58 21.22
N ILE A 28 0.75 1.79 20.64
CA ILE A 28 -0.21 2.02 19.55
C ILE A 28 0.52 2.41 18.27
N SER A 29 0.17 1.76 17.16
CA SER A 29 0.57 2.17 15.80
C SER A 29 -0.67 2.60 15.00
N VAL A 30 -0.52 3.63 14.16
CA VAL A 30 -1.62 4.21 13.39
C VAL A 30 -1.24 4.28 11.92
N ASN A 31 -1.98 3.60 11.06
CA ASN A 31 -1.90 3.78 9.62
C ASN A 31 -2.99 4.72 9.15
N VAL A 32 -2.72 5.49 8.11
CA VAL A 32 -3.70 6.36 7.49
C VAL A 32 -3.73 6.11 5.99
N TYR A 33 -4.92 5.85 5.49
CA TYR A 33 -5.21 5.68 4.07
C TYR A 33 -6.07 6.84 3.59
N GLY A 34 -5.85 7.28 2.36
CA GLY A 34 -6.70 8.22 1.67
C GLY A 34 -7.74 7.51 0.83
N TYR A 35 -8.79 8.22 0.47
CA TYR A 35 -9.84 7.74 -0.41
C TYR A 35 -10.12 8.76 -1.51
N GLU A 36 -10.07 8.30 -2.75
CA GLU A 36 -10.50 9.06 -3.92
C GLU A 36 -11.83 8.50 -4.42
N SER A 37 -12.86 9.36 -4.47
CA SER A 37 -14.24 8.92 -4.77
C SER A 37 -14.44 8.50 -6.23
N SER A 38 -13.68 9.06 -7.15
CA SER A 38 -13.73 8.72 -8.57
C SER A 38 -12.33 8.36 -9.06
N PRO A 39 -12.01 7.08 -9.30
CA PRO A 39 -12.86 5.88 -9.49
C PRO A 39 -13.20 5.06 -8.23
N GLY A 40 -13.03 5.55 -7.02
CA GLY A 40 -13.22 4.79 -5.78
C GLY A 40 -11.97 4.01 -5.39
N TYR A 41 -10.89 4.72 -5.06
CA TYR A 41 -9.58 4.13 -4.81
C TYR A 41 -9.04 4.49 -3.42
N VAL A 42 -8.59 3.47 -2.69
CA VAL A 42 -7.92 3.63 -1.39
C VAL A 42 -6.41 3.54 -1.59
N TYR A 43 -5.67 4.46 -1.00
CA TYR A 43 -4.21 4.53 -1.13
C TYR A 43 -3.54 4.88 0.20
N PRO A 44 -2.28 4.44 0.43
CA PRO A 44 -1.59 4.70 1.68
C PRO A 44 -1.08 6.15 1.72
N LEU A 45 -1.45 6.90 2.75
CA LEU A 45 -0.94 8.24 3.06
C LEU A 45 0.16 8.20 4.12
N ARG A 46 -0.04 7.39 5.15
CA ARG A 46 0.89 7.20 6.24
C ARG A 46 0.86 5.75 6.72
N ILE A 47 1.99 5.11 6.71
CA ILE A 47 2.18 3.77 7.29
C ILE A 47 3.15 3.88 8.45
N SER A 48 2.78 3.32 9.59
CA SER A 48 3.63 3.24 10.76
C SER A 48 4.82 2.31 10.49
N ASN A 49 6.00 2.73 10.91
CA ASN A 49 7.19 1.88 10.87
C ASN A 49 7.25 0.90 12.05
N ALA A 50 6.38 1.08 13.05
CA ALA A 50 6.32 0.27 14.26
C ALA A 50 5.30 -0.87 14.08
N SER A 51 5.71 -1.93 13.35
CA SER A 51 4.86 -3.10 13.06
C SER A 51 4.63 -4.01 14.28
N ASP A 52 5.47 -3.89 15.34
CA ASP A 52 5.49 -4.82 16.47
C ASP A 52 4.72 -4.32 17.70
N ARG A 53 3.93 -3.25 17.53
CA ARG A 53 3.11 -2.68 18.62
C ARG A 53 1.86 -3.54 18.86
N GLN A 54 1.39 -3.52 20.11
CA GLN A 54 0.26 -4.35 20.55
C GLN A 54 -1.05 -3.95 19.87
N VAL A 55 -1.25 -2.66 19.61
CA VAL A 55 -2.49 -2.13 19.03
C VAL A 55 -2.19 -1.47 17.69
N HIS A 56 -2.90 -1.90 16.67
CA HIS A 56 -2.84 -1.32 15.33
C HIS A 56 -4.17 -0.65 14.98
N ILE A 57 -4.11 0.62 14.65
CA ILE A 57 -5.27 1.42 14.25
C ILE A 57 -5.11 1.80 12.77
N ASP A 58 -6.09 1.39 11.96
CA ASP A 58 -6.17 1.76 10.56
C ASP A 58 -7.25 2.84 10.39
N LEU A 59 -6.87 4.02 9.88
CA LEU A 59 -7.75 5.16 9.67
C LEU A 59 -7.90 5.47 8.18
N LEU A 60 -9.11 5.83 7.77
CA LEU A 60 -9.41 6.38 6.46
C LEU A 60 -9.57 7.90 6.59
N LEU A 61 -8.77 8.64 5.83
CA LEU A 61 -8.90 10.09 5.73
C LEU A 61 -9.81 10.41 4.54
N ILE A 62 -10.96 10.99 4.84
CA ILE A 62 -11.92 11.50 3.86
C ILE A 62 -11.81 13.01 3.82
N SER A 63 -11.73 13.58 2.62
CA SER A 63 -11.68 15.04 2.42
C SER A 63 -12.62 15.44 1.29
N ASP A 64 -13.38 16.49 1.52
CA ASP A 64 -14.19 17.16 0.49
C ASP A 64 -13.53 18.44 -0.05
N GLY A 65 -12.23 18.62 0.25
CA GLY A 65 -11.43 19.79 -0.11
C GLY A 65 -11.47 20.90 0.94
N LYS A 66 -12.47 20.94 1.83
CA LYS A 66 -12.59 21.94 2.90
C LYS A 66 -12.43 21.33 4.28
N ILE A 67 -13.06 20.18 4.50
CA ILE A 67 -13.08 19.47 5.78
C ILE A 67 -12.40 18.11 5.61
N GLN A 68 -11.56 17.76 6.57
CA GLN A 68 -10.92 16.45 6.64
C GLN A 68 -11.44 15.71 7.86
N HIS A 69 -11.78 14.44 7.65
CA HIS A 69 -12.30 13.59 8.72
C HIS A 69 -11.62 12.22 8.72
N TYR A 70 -11.25 11.73 9.91
CA TYR A 70 -10.71 10.40 10.09
C TYR A 70 -11.81 9.42 10.49
N CYS A 71 -11.95 8.36 9.74
CA CYS A 71 -12.85 7.26 10.01
C CYS A 71 -12.06 6.01 10.41
N LEU A 72 -12.51 5.29 11.44
CA LEU A 72 -11.91 4.02 11.82
C LEU A 72 -12.24 2.94 10.77
N ILE A 73 -11.22 2.23 10.31
CA ILE A 73 -11.39 1.08 9.41
C ILE A 73 -11.52 -0.18 10.26
N ASN A 74 -12.72 -0.75 10.32
CA ASN A 74 -12.97 -2.00 11.03
C ASN A 74 -12.47 -3.23 10.25
N SER A 75 -12.47 -3.17 8.92
CA SER A 75 -12.05 -4.27 8.05
C SER A 75 -11.40 -3.72 6.78
N LEU A 76 -10.09 -3.81 6.71
CA LEU A 76 -9.32 -3.40 5.52
C LEU A 76 -9.68 -4.27 4.31
N SER A 77 -9.90 -5.57 4.51
CA SER A 77 -10.28 -6.49 3.45
C SER A 77 -11.62 -6.10 2.80
N ARG A 78 -12.62 -5.71 3.60
CA ARG A 78 -13.91 -5.25 3.09
C ARG A 78 -13.80 -3.93 2.33
N LEU A 79 -12.97 -3.01 2.83
CA LEU A 79 -12.74 -1.71 2.19
C LEU A 79 -12.07 -1.86 0.82
N LEU A 80 -11.07 -2.75 0.72
CA LEU A 80 -10.25 -2.94 -0.48
C LEU A 80 -10.83 -3.95 -1.48
N SER A 81 -11.85 -4.72 -1.10
CA SER A 81 -12.41 -5.78 -1.95
C SER A 81 -12.89 -5.27 -3.30
N SER A 82 -13.56 -4.12 -3.33
CA SER A 82 -14.13 -3.51 -4.55
C SER A 82 -13.09 -3.09 -5.58
N GLN A 83 -11.92 -2.66 -5.14
CA GLN A 83 -10.85 -2.23 -6.05
C GLN A 83 -9.94 -3.36 -6.54
N THR A 84 -10.05 -4.56 -5.94
CA THR A 84 -9.13 -5.65 -6.24
C THR A 84 -9.77 -6.78 -7.05
N SER A 85 -11.07 -7.04 -6.88
CA SER A 85 -11.75 -8.14 -7.56
C SER A 85 -13.26 -7.92 -7.63
N LYS A 86 -13.84 -8.25 -8.79
CA LYS A 86 -15.30 -8.28 -8.98
C LYS A 86 -15.94 -9.55 -8.38
N ASN A 87 -15.15 -10.57 -8.05
CA ASN A 87 -15.64 -11.91 -7.71
C ASN A 87 -15.95 -12.13 -6.24
N GLY A 88 -15.85 -11.11 -5.38
CA GLY A 88 -16.30 -11.16 -3.98
C GLY A 88 -15.57 -12.15 -3.05
N HIS A 89 -14.52 -12.83 -3.50
CA HIS A 89 -13.74 -13.73 -2.65
C HIS A 89 -12.98 -12.96 -1.56
N GLN A 90 -12.98 -13.51 -0.36
CA GLN A 90 -12.21 -12.96 0.75
C GLN A 90 -10.72 -12.93 0.40
N ARG A 91 -10.08 -11.78 0.62
CA ARG A 91 -8.65 -11.60 0.42
C ARG A 91 -7.99 -11.07 1.68
N PHE A 92 -6.72 -11.43 1.86
CA PHE A 92 -5.86 -10.97 2.94
C PHE A 92 -4.96 -9.87 2.41
N PHE A 93 -4.99 -8.69 3.03
CA PHE A 93 -4.27 -7.52 2.53
C PHE A 93 -3.07 -7.17 3.41
N CYS A 94 -1.95 -6.87 2.77
CA CYS A 94 -0.81 -6.27 3.45
C CYS A 94 -1.11 -4.81 3.79
N ARG A 95 -1.05 -4.45 5.08
CA ARG A 95 -1.28 -3.07 5.55
C ARG A 95 -0.25 -2.07 5.05
N ARG A 96 0.94 -2.54 4.61
CA ARG A 96 2.04 -1.68 4.16
C ARG A 96 1.95 -1.30 2.68
N CYS A 97 1.59 -2.24 1.82
CA CYS A 97 1.58 -2.06 0.36
C CYS A 97 0.19 -2.24 -0.28
N LEU A 98 -0.82 -2.61 0.49
CA LEU A 98 -2.20 -2.89 0.06
C LEU A 98 -2.34 -4.02 -0.98
N ASN A 99 -1.31 -4.84 -1.18
CA ASN A 99 -1.43 -6.03 -2.01
C ASN A 99 -2.34 -7.07 -1.36
N GLY A 100 -3.21 -7.67 -2.17
CA GLY A 100 -4.18 -8.68 -1.73
C GLY A 100 -3.74 -10.11 -2.08
N PHE A 101 -3.86 -11.03 -1.12
CA PHE A 101 -3.48 -12.44 -1.22
C PHE A 101 -4.69 -13.34 -1.04
N CYS A 102 -4.65 -14.52 -1.65
CA CYS A 102 -5.73 -15.51 -1.57
C CYS A 102 -5.72 -16.30 -0.25
N SER A 103 -4.59 -16.32 0.46
CA SER A 103 -4.44 -17.02 1.74
C SER A 103 -3.59 -16.22 2.73
N GLU A 104 -3.79 -16.48 4.01
CA GLU A 104 -3.02 -15.88 5.09
C GLU A 104 -1.54 -16.29 5.02
N ALA A 105 -1.26 -17.56 4.71
CA ALA A 105 0.11 -18.06 4.51
C ALA A 105 0.86 -17.32 3.39
N SER A 106 0.16 -16.94 2.30
CA SER A 106 0.77 -16.15 1.23
C SER A 106 1.05 -14.71 1.67
N LEU A 107 0.19 -14.15 2.52
CA LEU A 107 0.41 -12.84 3.12
C LEU A 107 1.62 -12.88 4.07
N GLU A 108 1.75 -13.91 4.91
CA GLU A 108 2.88 -14.05 5.85
C GLU A 108 4.22 -14.12 5.10
N LYS A 109 4.32 -14.96 4.06
CA LYS A 109 5.50 -15.02 3.19
C LYS A 109 5.83 -13.67 2.57
N HIS A 110 4.82 -12.96 2.07
CA HIS A 110 5.02 -11.62 1.53
C HIS A 110 5.54 -10.64 2.59
N MET A 111 5.04 -10.73 3.83
CA MET A 111 5.43 -9.81 4.90
C MET A 111 6.91 -9.94 5.27
N GLU A 112 7.53 -11.11 5.13
CA GLU A 112 8.97 -11.29 5.34
C GLU A 112 9.78 -10.34 4.45
N PHE A 113 9.47 -10.29 3.15
CA PHE A 113 10.14 -9.42 2.19
C PHE A 113 9.66 -7.96 2.27
N CYS A 114 8.37 -7.75 2.48
CA CYS A 114 7.80 -6.40 2.52
C CYS A 114 8.35 -5.56 3.68
N LYS A 115 8.77 -6.18 4.77
CA LYS A 115 9.38 -5.50 5.91
C LYS A 115 10.78 -4.94 5.62
N GLU A 116 11.50 -5.54 4.69
CA GLU A 116 12.86 -5.12 4.30
C GLU A 116 12.86 -3.83 3.46
N HIS A 117 11.72 -3.46 2.90
CA HIS A 117 11.56 -2.27 2.07
C HIS A 117 10.78 -1.18 2.79
N ASP A 118 10.97 0.07 2.38
CA ASP A 118 10.15 1.18 2.85
C ASP A 118 8.68 0.98 2.46
N ALA A 119 7.78 1.32 3.39
CA ALA A 119 6.35 1.25 3.12
C ALA A 119 5.97 2.19 1.96
N ILE A 120 5.12 1.71 1.06
CA ILE A 120 4.58 2.51 -0.04
C ILE A 120 3.78 3.67 0.56
N LYS A 121 4.13 4.89 0.17
CA LYS A 121 3.42 6.12 0.56
C LYS A 121 3.08 6.91 -0.69
N THR A 122 1.85 7.38 -0.76
CA THR A 122 1.45 8.31 -1.82
C THR A 122 1.87 9.71 -1.42
N VAL A 123 2.72 10.32 -2.24
CA VAL A 123 3.16 11.71 -2.08
C VAL A 123 2.34 12.56 -3.04
N LEU A 124 1.42 13.33 -2.48
CA LEU A 124 0.63 14.26 -3.28
C LEU A 124 1.50 15.45 -3.73
N PRO A 125 1.36 15.92 -4.96
CA PRO A 125 2.08 17.09 -5.44
C PRO A 125 1.63 18.32 -4.61
N LYS A 126 2.54 19.30 -4.51
CA LYS A 126 2.18 20.59 -3.89
C LYS A 126 1.08 21.26 -4.73
N PRO A 127 0.21 22.09 -4.12
CA PRO A 127 -0.69 22.96 -4.86
C PRO A 127 0.08 23.70 -5.94
N ASP A 128 -0.52 23.89 -7.11
CA ASP A 128 0.05 24.57 -8.28
C ASP A 128 1.28 23.89 -8.93
N THR A 129 1.56 22.62 -8.59
CA THR A 129 2.59 21.85 -9.26
C THR A 129 2.13 21.43 -10.65
N ILE A 130 2.84 21.90 -11.68
CA ILE A 130 2.60 21.51 -13.07
C ILE A 130 3.42 20.29 -13.40
N LEU A 131 2.76 19.20 -13.82
CA LEU A 131 3.45 18.03 -14.38
C LEU A 131 3.95 18.38 -15.78
N LYS A 132 5.29 18.50 -15.92
CA LYS A 132 5.90 18.67 -17.24
C LYS A 132 5.91 17.34 -17.98
N PHE A 133 5.35 17.31 -19.16
CA PHE A 133 5.39 16.16 -20.05
C PHE A 133 6.78 16.09 -20.72
N ILE A 134 7.67 15.28 -20.16
CA ILE A 134 9.11 15.30 -20.53
C ILE A 134 9.40 14.50 -21.81
N ASN A 135 8.60 13.51 -22.12
CA ASN A 135 8.85 12.54 -23.19
C ASN A 135 7.70 12.53 -24.24
N HIS A 136 7.22 13.70 -24.65
CA HIS A 136 6.13 13.80 -25.64
C HIS A 136 6.47 13.14 -26.99
N ASN A 137 7.74 13.09 -27.35
CA ASN A 137 8.23 12.40 -28.55
C ASN A 137 7.93 10.88 -28.53
N ARG A 138 7.79 10.26 -27.36
CA ARG A 138 7.41 8.86 -27.21
C ARG A 138 5.92 8.59 -27.47
N SER A 139 5.10 9.62 -27.49
CA SER A 139 3.67 9.54 -27.85
C SER A 139 3.41 9.71 -29.34
N MET A 140 4.43 10.11 -30.12
CA MET A 140 4.31 10.26 -31.56
C MET A 140 4.24 8.88 -32.23
N ARG A 141 3.44 8.79 -33.30
CA ARG A 141 3.40 7.57 -34.10
C ARG A 141 4.78 7.32 -34.73
N VAL A 142 5.32 6.12 -34.49
CA VAL A 142 6.53 5.67 -35.17
C VAL A 142 6.20 5.29 -36.62
N PRO A 143 7.03 5.65 -37.61
CA PRO A 143 6.76 5.35 -39.01
C PRO A 143 6.81 3.85 -39.32
N PHE A 144 7.54 3.09 -38.53
CA PHE A 144 7.69 1.63 -38.67
C PHE A 144 7.62 0.94 -37.32
N ILE A 145 6.90 -0.17 -37.25
CA ILE A 145 6.81 -1.03 -36.06
C ILE A 145 7.23 -2.43 -36.52
N ILE A 146 8.26 -2.98 -35.86
CA ILE A 146 8.67 -4.37 -36.03
C ILE A 146 8.17 -5.14 -34.81
N HIS A 147 7.24 -6.06 -35.02
CA HIS A 147 6.81 -7.00 -33.99
C HIS A 147 7.73 -8.22 -34.04
N VAL A 148 8.45 -8.47 -32.96
CA VAL A 148 9.34 -9.62 -32.81
C VAL A 148 8.79 -10.49 -31.69
N ASP A 149 8.49 -11.72 -32.00
CA ASP A 149 8.12 -12.76 -31.04
C ASP A 149 9.31 -13.71 -30.86
N PHE A 150 9.63 -14.03 -29.60
CA PHE A 150 10.71 -14.92 -29.25
C PHE A 150 10.14 -16.19 -28.63
N GLU A 151 10.19 -17.29 -29.37
CA GLU A 151 9.88 -18.60 -28.80
C GLU A 151 11.14 -19.24 -28.23
N SER A 152 11.14 -19.56 -26.95
CA SER A 152 12.22 -20.27 -26.29
C SER A 152 11.83 -21.74 -26.06
N PHE A 153 12.61 -22.65 -26.59
CA PHE A 153 12.48 -24.07 -26.28
C PHE A 153 13.28 -24.41 -25.01
N ILE A 154 12.60 -24.79 -23.95
CA ILE A 154 13.26 -25.36 -22.77
C ILE A 154 13.63 -26.82 -23.09
N LYS A 155 14.88 -27.09 -23.47
CA LYS A 155 15.38 -28.45 -23.52
C LYS A 155 15.63 -28.93 -22.10
N THR A 156 14.78 -29.82 -21.59
CA THR A 156 15.09 -30.56 -20.38
C THR A 156 16.30 -31.46 -20.68
N ASN A 157 17.46 -31.14 -20.11
CA ASN A 157 18.62 -32.01 -20.15
C ASN A 157 18.34 -33.28 -19.35
N ARG A 158 17.93 -34.34 -20.02
CA ARG A 158 17.69 -35.68 -19.44
C ARG A 158 18.99 -36.50 -19.22
N TYR A 159 20.14 -35.87 -19.16
CA TYR A 159 21.43 -36.55 -18.93
C TYR A 159 22.16 -35.87 -17.75
N LEU A 160 21.71 -36.20 -16.53
CA LEU A 160 22.62 -36.28 -15.40
C LEU A 160 22.84 -37.79 -15.15
N PRO A 161 24.04 -38.30 -15.34
CA PRO A 161 24.34 -39.69 -14.96
C PRO A 161 24.25 -39.80 -13.44
N THR A 162 23.39 -40.67 -12.95
CA THR A 162 23.37 -41.13 -11.57
C THR A 162 24.73 -41.71 -11.26
N GLN A 163 25.55 -41.02 -10.45
CA GLN A 163 26.69 -41.64 -9.81
C GLN A 163 26.17 -42.54 -8.70
N SER A 164 26.24 -43.84 -8.95
CA SER A 164 26.13 -44.87 -7.96
C SER A 164 27.36 -44.84 -7.04
N ARG A 165 27.12 -44.68 -5.74
CA ARG A 165 27.92 -45.22 -4.65
C ARG A 165 27.02 -45.61 -3.49
#